data_02585445cba83c31c21f2638f43d7547
#
_entry.id   02585445cba83c31c21f2638f43d7547
#
_cell.length_a   1.000
_cell.length_b   1.000
_cell.length_c   1.000
_cell.angle_alpha   90.00
_cell.angle_beta   90.00
_cell.angle_gamma   90.00
#
_symmetry.space_group_name_H-M   'P 1'
#
loop_
_entity.id
_entity.type
_entity.pdbx_description
1 polymer ?
#
loop_
_entity_poly.entity_id
_entity_poly.type
_entity_poly.pdbx_seq_one_letter_code
_entity_poly.pdbx_strand_id
1 'polypeptide(L)'
;MISRMTDRILPLAKEWQNRPLERKYAIVFMDAVHFNVREDNRTVKKAVYVAIGIKLNGKREVLGMWIGGNESAKYWLGVLNEIKNRGVEDIMIVSVDGLTGFGDAIHAVFPKAEIQRCIVHQIRYSTKFISYKDLKPFMADLKLVYKADTEDLALSALDDLEAEWGKKYPASIASWRNNWSQLSTYFKYPSEIRKLIYTTNSIENFNRQLRKVTKAKAIFPTDDALFKSLYLTMMDATKKWTGKAWDWGLTLDQLCIYFEDRIRPEDID
;
A
#
# COMPACT_ATOMS: atom_id res chain seq x y z
N MET A 1 23.65 12.59 -27.36
CA MET A 1 24.25 11.42 -26.66
C MET A 1 23.34 10.91 -25.50
N ILE A 2 22.83 11.79 -24.66
CA ILE A 2 21.92 11.41 -23.51
C ILE A 2 20.64 10.72 -24.00
N SER A 3 19.99 11.18 -25.07
CA SER A 3 18.78 10.60 -25.63
C SER A 3 18.95 9.13 -26.02
N ARG A 4 20.03 8.77 -26.72
CA ARG A 4 20.29 7.38 -27.13
C ARG A 4 20.56 6.41 -25.98
N MET A 5 21.17 6.87 -24.88
CA MET A 5 21.33 6.03 -23.67
C MET A 5 20.00 5.81 -22.97
N THR A 6 19.16 6.84 -22.87
CA THR A 6 17.83 6.72 -22.24
C THR A 6 16.84 5.89 -23.07
N ASP A 7 17.02 5.83 -24.40
CA ASP A 7 16.14 5.03 -25.28
C ASP A 7 16.33 3.53 -25.09
N ARG A 8 17.51 3.09 -24.62
CA ARG A 8 17.77 1.67 -24.27
C ARG A 8 17.13 1.25 -22.94
N ILE A 9 16.78 2.19 -22.07
CA ILE A 9 16.22 1.89 -20.73
C ILE A 9 14.74 1.54 -20.83
N LEU A 10 13.99 2.14 -21.75
CA LEU A 10 12.54 1.91 -21.83
C LEU A 10 12.19 0.45 -22.17
N PRO A 11 12.84 -0.24 -23.11
CA PRO A 11 12.62 -1.67 -23.34
C PRO A 11 12.88 -2.51 -22.08
N LEU A 12 13.99 -2.27 -21.37
CA LEU A 12 14.33 -2.97 -20.13
C LEU A 12 13.28 -2.71 -19.02
N ALA A 13 12.81 -1.47 -18.92
CA ALA A 13 11.77 -1.14 -17.95
C ALA A 13 10.43 -1.82 -18.28
N LYS A 14 10.08 -1.92 -19.56
CA LYS A 14 8.88 -2.65 -20.03
C LYS A 14 9.01 -4.16 -19.83
N GLU A 15 10.17 -4.74 -20.11
CA GLU A 15 10.47 -6.16 -19.83
C GLU A 15 10.35 -6.45 -18.34
N TRP A 16 10.96 -5.61 -17.48
CA TRP A 16 10.81 -5.71 -16.04
C TRP A 16 9.35 -5.61 -15.60
N GLN A 17 8.58 -4.66 -16.14
CA GLN A 17 7.16 -4.48 -15.81
C GLN A 17 6.33 -5.72 -16.16
N ASN A 18 6.63 -6.38 -17.27
CA ASN A 18 5.89 -7.54 -17.79
C ASN A 18 6.44 -8.91 -17.33
N ARG A 19 7.50 -8.93 -16.50
CA ARG A 19 8.10 -10.19 -16.05
C ARG A 19 7.09 -11.05 -15.27
N PRO A 20 7.21 -12.38 -15.29
CA PRO A 20 6.48 -13.26 -14.39
C PRO A 20 6.68 -12.87 -12.92
N LEU A 21 5.67 -13.08 -12.11
CA LEU A 21 5.68 -12.85 -10.66
C LEU A 21 5.59 -14.18 -9.92
N GLU A 22 5.83 -14.19 -8.62
CA GLU A 22 5.59 -15.36 -7.78
C GLU A 22 4.10 -15.72 -7.76
N ARG A 23 3.80 -16.98 -7.59
CA ARG A 23 2.41 -17.47 -7.53
C ARG A 23 1.68 -16.96 -6.30
N LYS A 24 2.39 -16.77 -5.17
CA LYS A 24 1.81 -16.39 -3.88
C LYS A 24 2.63 -15.31 -3.21
N TYR A 25 1.91 -14.37 -2.57
CA TYR A 25 2.51 -13.33 -1.74
C TYR A 25 1.90 -13.35 -0.35
N ALA A 26 2.76 -13.25 0.67
CA ALA A 26 2.34 -13.13 2.06
C ALA A 26 1.61 -11.79 2.29
N ILE A 27 2.20 -10.68 1.84
CA ILE A 27 1.64 -9.35 1.99
C ILE A 27 1.91 -8.56 0.71
N VAL A 28 0.90 -7.83 0.22
CA VAL A 28 1.08 -6.85 -0.86
C VAL A 28 0.63 -5.49 -0.37
N PHE A 29 1.50 -4.50 -0.50
CA PHE A 29 1.22 -3.09 -0.23
C PHE A 29 0.92 -2.38 -1.54
N MET A 30 -0.17 -1.61 -1.57
CA MET A 30 -0.58 -0.85 -2.74
C MET A 30 -0.84 0.61 -2.35
N ASP A 31 -0.27 1.55 -3.11
CA ASP A 31 -0.40 2.99 -2.89
C ASP A 31 -0.16 3.74 -4.20
N ALA A 32 -0.64 4.96 -4.31
CA ALA A 32 -0.41 5.82 -5.45
C ALA A 32 0.39 7.08 -5.08
N VAL A 33 1.32 7.44 -5.94
CA VAL A 33 2.12 8.65 -5.83
C VAL A 33 1.94 9.52 -7.07
N HIS A 34 1.83 10.83 -6.90
CA HIS A 34 1.50 11.74 -7.98
C HIS A 34 2.72 12.48 -8.50
N PHE A 35 2.78 12.63 -9.85
CA PHE A 35 3.80 13.36 -10.57
C PHE A 35 3.17 14.27 -11.64
N ASN A 36 3.89 15.32 -12.03
CA ASN A 36 3.45 16.20 -13.10
C ASN A 36 4.08 15.76 -14.43
N VAL A 37 3.25 15.63 -15.45
CA VAL A 37 3.65 15.25 -16.82
C VAL A 37 3.06 16.25 -17.80
N ARG A 38 3.77 16.53 -18.90
CA ARG A 38 3.26 17.36 -19.98
C ARG A 38 2.43 16.50 -20.95
N GLU A 39 1.20 16.91 -21.18
CA GLU A 39 0.25 16.28 -22.10
C GLU A 39 -0.49 17.41 -22.85
N ASP A 40 -0.51 17.39 -24.16
CA ASP A 40 -1.17 18.40 -25.00
C ASP A 40 -0.81 19.85 -24.62
N ASN A 41 0.48 20.11 -24.44
CA ASN A 41 1.03 21.40 -23.98
C ASN A 41 0.58 21.89 -22.61
N ARG A 42 -0.09 21.05 -21.83
CA ARG A 42 -0.51 21.34 -20.45
C ARG A 42 0.25 20.47 -19.46
N THR A 43 0.37 20.96 -18.23
CA THR A 43 0.88 20.17 -17.14
C THR A 43 -0.30 19.48 -16.46
N VAL A 44 -0.32 18.14 -16.51
CA VAL A 44 -1.32 17.30 -15.86
C VAL A 44 -0.69 16.52 -14.72
N LYS A 45 -1.47 16.31 -13.67
CA LYS A 45 -1.08 15.47 -12.53
C LYS A 45 -1.46 14.02 -12.84
N LYS A 46 -0.46 13.15 -12.93
CA LYS A 46 -0.64 11.70 -13.15
C LYS A 46 -0.45 10.94 -11.84
N ALA A 47 -1.25 9.93 -11.62
CA ALA A 47 -1.05 8.96 -10.56
C ALA A 47 -0.10 7.86 -11.03
N VAL A 48 0.89 7.54 -10.21
CA VAL A 48 1.74 6.35 -10.38
C VAL A 48 1.32 5.35 -9.32
N TYR A 49 0.71 4.28 -9.75
CA TYR A 49 0.26 3.17 -8.92
C TYR A 49 1.45 2.26 -8.66
N VAL A 50 1.67 1.92 -7.42
CA VAL A 50 2.82 1.11 -6.98
C VAL A 50 2.32 -0.07 -6.19
N ALA A 51 2.81 -1.26 -6.50
CA ALA A 51 2.59 -2.46 -5.72
C ALA A 51 3.92 -3.07 -5.29
N ILE A 52 4.04 -3.38 -3.99
CA ILE A 52 5.21 -4.02 -3.38
C ILE A 52 4.74 -5.28 -2.68
N GLY A 53 5.35 -6.43 -3.02
CA GLY A 53 5.08 -7.71 -2.39
C GLY A 53 6.16 -8.12 -1.39
N ILE A 54 5.74 -8.80 -0.33
CA ILE A 54 6.60 -9.66 0.50
C ILE A 54 6.28 -11.10 0.10
N LYS A 55 7.29 -11.77 -0.43
CA LYS A 55 7.21 -13.19 -0.81
C LYS A 55 7.09 -14.08 0.43
N LEU A 56 6.71 -15.34 0.26
CA LEU A 56 6.68 -16.29 1.38
C LEU A 56 8.06 -16.54 2.00
N ASN A 57 9.14 -16.37 1.24
CA ASN A 57 10.51 -16.43 1.80
C ASN A 57 10.95 -15.12 2.51
N GLY A 58 10.09 -14.12 2.66
CA GLY A 58 10.35 -12.87 3.37
C GLY A 58 11.05 -11.78 2.56
N LYS A 59 11.46 -12.06 1.33
CA LYS A 59 12.08 -11.05 0.46
C LYS A 59 11.04 -10.10 -0.10
N ARG A 60 11.43 -8.84 -0.24
CA ARG A 60 10.58 -7.80 -0.84
C ARG A 60 10.88 -7.63 -2.32
N GLU A 61 9.84 -7.37 -3.10
CA GLU A 61 10.00 -6.94 -4.50
C GLU A 61 8.93 -5.92 -4.89
N VAL A 62 9.25 -5.08 -5.88
CA VAL A 62 8.27 -4.21 -6.53
C VAL A 62 7.59 -5.01 -7.62
N LEU A 63 6.28 -5.24 -7.50
CA LEU A 63 5.48 -5.99 -8.48
C LEU A 63 5.31 -5.22 -9.79
N GLY A 64 5.16 -3.91 -9.69
CA GLY A 64 5.06 -3.02 -10.84
C GLY A 64 4.80 -1.57 -10.46
N MET A 65 4.86 -0.72 -11.48
CA MET A 65 4.54 0.70 -11.42
C MET A 65 3.72 1.07 -12.66
N TRP A 66 2.51 1.60 -12.47
CA TRP A 66 1.59 1.92 -13.57
C TRP A 66 1.26 3.41 -13.55
N ILE A 67 1.33 4.06 -14.70
CA ILE A 67 1.02 5.48 -14.84
C ILE A 67 -0.41 5.61 -15.37
N GLY A 68 -1.24 6.34 -14.65
CA GLY A 68 -2.62 6.63 -15.03
C GLY A 68 -2.98 8.10 -14.81
N GLY A 69 -4.21 8.44 -15.13
CA GLY A 69 -4.75 9.76 -14.84
C GLY A 69 -4.98 9.95 -13.33
N ASN A 70 -6.23 10.13 -12.95
CA ASN A 70 -6.60 10.22 -11.53
C ASN A 70 -6.66 8.83 -10.88
N GLU A 71 -6.33 8.77 -9.60
CA GLU A 71 -6.47 7.55 -8.83
C GLU A 71 -7.93 7.12 -8.74
N SER A 72 -8.19 5.84 -9.09
CA SER A 72 -9.54 5.28 -9.10
C SER A 72 -9.53 3.77 -8.87
N ALA A 73 -10.59 3.25 -8.27
CA ALA A 73 -10.79 1.81 -8.07
C ALA A 73 -10.83 1.04 -9.42
N LYS A 74 -11.39 1.65 -10.47
CA LYS A 74 -11.41 1.06 -11.81
C LYS A 74 -10.00 0.84 -12.38
N TYR A 75 -9.09 1.78 -12.16
CA TYR A 75 -7.71 1.64 -12.62
C TYR A 75 -6.98 0.57 -11.79
N TRP A 76 -7.20 0.55 -10.48
CA TRP A 76 -6.67 -0.49 -9.60
C TRP A 76 -7.15 -1.89 -9.99
N LEU A 77 -8.41 -2.03 -10.42
CA LEU A 77 -8.91 -3.31 -10.95
C LEU A 77 -8.08 -3.78 -12.16
N GLY A 78 -7.71 -2.88 -13.07
CA GLY A 78 -6.82 -3.17 -14.20
C GLY A 78 -5.43 -3.62 -13.73
N VAL A 79 -4.85 -2.91 -12.76
CA VAL A 79 -3.54 -3.25 -12.14
C VAL A 79 -3.58 -4.64 -11.51
N LEU A 80 -4.62 -4.95 -10.74
CA LEU A 80 -4.80 -6.25 -10.08
C LEU A 80 -4.93 -7.39 -11.09
N ASN A 81 -5.69 -7.20 -12.18
CA ASN A 81 -5.78 -8.18 -13.27
C ASN A 81 -4.44 -8.38 -13.96
N GLU A 82 -3.66 -7.33 -14.20
CA GLU A 82 -2.32 -7.46 -14.78
C GLU A 82 -1.38 -8.26 -13.85
N ILE A 83 -1.40 -7.98 -12.54
CA ILE A 83 -0.66 -8.76 -11.54
C ILE A 83 -1.05 -10.24 -11.62
N LYS A 84 -2.35 -10.54 -11.68
CA LYS A 84 -2.86 -11.91 -11.83
C LYS A 84 -2.39 -12.57 -13.13
N ASN A 85 -2.48 -11.86 -14.26
CA ASN A 85 -2.04 -12.36 -15.57
C ASN A 85 -0.53 -12.64 -15.63
N ARG A 86 0.25 -12.01 -14.76
CA ARG A 86 1.70 -12.25 -14.61
C ARG A 86 2.03 -13.42 -13.68
N GLY A 87 1.03 -14.19 -13.28
CA GLY A 87 1.20 -15.46 -12.56
C GLY A 87 0.82 -15.45 -11.09
N VAL A 88 0.39 -14.33 -10.53
CA VAL A 88 -0.06 -14.30 -9.12
C VAL A 88 -1.41 -14.99 -8.98
N GLU A 89 -1.44 -16.06 -8.22
CA GLU A 89 -2.63 -16.86 -7.96
C GLU A 89 -3.31 -16.45 -6.65
N ASP A 90 -2.52 -16.08 -5.63
CA ASP A 90 -3.04 -15.78 -4.31
C ASP A 90 -2.20 -14.71 -3.57
N ILE A 91 -2.90 -13.90 -2.76
CA ILE A 91 -2.31 -12.90 -1.86
C ILE A 91 -2.98 -13.07 -0.50
N MET A 92 -2.20 -13.32 0.56
CA MET A 92 -2.76 -13.54 1.90
C MET A 92 -3.34 -12.25 2.45
N ILE A 93 -2.55 -11.17 2.49
CA ILE A 93 -2.98 -9.87 3.03
C ILE A 93 -2.63 -8.75 2.04
N VAL A 94 -3.59 -7.89 1.75
CA VAL A 94 -3.39 -6.67 0.96
C VAL A 94 -3.52 -5.46 1.87
N SER A 95 -2.45 -4.68 2.00
CA SER A 95 -2.43 -3.44 2.77
C SER A 95 -2.57 -2.24 1.84
N VAL A 96 -3.64 -1.45 2.02
CA VAL A 96 -4.04 -0.35 1.13
C VAL A 96 -4.36 0.93 1.90
N ASP A 97 -4.39 2.04 1.18
CA ASP A 97 -4.98 3.26 1.69
C ASP A 97 -6.53 3.24 1.58
N GLY A 98 -7.17 4.34 1.91
CA GLY A 98 -8.62 4.40 2.06
C GLY A 98 -9.40 4.76 0.80
N LEU A 99 -8.95 4.40 -0.40
CA LEU A 99 -9.69 4.68 -1.62
C LEU A 99 -11.02 3.93 -1.67
N THR A 100 -12.10 4.65 -1.93
CA THR A 100 -13.45 4.07 -2.06
C THR A 100 -13.51 3.06 -3.21
N GLY A 101 -14.11 1.89 -2.97
CA GLY A 101 -14.27 0.81 -3.95
C GLY A 101 -12.99 -0.01 -4.21
N PHE A 102 -11.87 0.31 -3.53
CA PHE A 102 -10.63 -0.45 -3.69
C PHE A 102 -10.76 -1.88 -3.14
N GLY A 103 -11.42 -2.03 -2.00
CA GLY A 103 -11.71 -3.34 -1.43
C GLY A 103 -12.48 -4.25 -2.38
N ASP A 104 -13.51 -3.73 -3.03
CA ASP A 104 -14.30 -4.47 -4.02
C ASP A 104 -13.45 -4.87 -5.23
N ALA A 105 -12.59 -3.99 -5.70
CA ALA A 105 -11.65 -4.30 -6.79
C ALA A 105 -10.67 -5.42 -6.42
N ILE A 106 -10.15 -5.42 -5.17
CA ILE A 106 -9.27 -6.48 -4.67
C ILE A 106 -10.01 -7.82 -4.63
N HIS A 107 -11.19 -7.87 -4.02
CA HIS A 107 -11.96 -9.11 -3.89
C HIS A 107 -12.47 -9.65 -5.25
N ALA A 108 -12.71 -8.78 -6.23
CA ALA A 108 -13.06 -9.21 -7.59
C ALA A 108 -11.94 -10.03 -8.27
N VAL A 109 -10.66 -9.78 -7.95
CA VAL A 109 -9.51 -10.45 -8.57
C VAL A 109 -8.91 -11.51 -7.63
N PHE A 110 -8.78 -11.19 -6.34
CA PHE A 110 -8.25 -12.02 -5.27
C PHE A 110 -9.28 -12.17 -4.15
N PRO A 111 -10.31 -13.02 -4.33
CA PRO A 111 -11.45 -13.08 -3.41
C PRO A 111 -11.12 -13.57 -1.99
N LYS A 112 -10.00 -14.26 -1.82
CA LYS A 112 -9.53 -14.77 -0.53
C LYS A 112 -8.55 -13.82 0.16
N ALA A 113 -8.16 -12.71 -0.46
CA ALA A 113 -7.22 -11.77 0.14
C ALA A 113 -7.87 -11.05 1.34
N GLU A 114 -7.19 -11.02 2.47
CA GLU A 114 -7.60 -10.18 3.58
C GLU A 114 -7.13 -8.75 3.37
N ILE A 115 -8.03 -7.79 3.59
CA ILE A 115 -7.73 -6.37 3.35
C ILE A 115 -7.45 -5.69 4.68
N GLN A 116 -6.27 -5.08 4.81
CA GLN A 116 -5.93 -4.16 5.87
C GLN A 116 -5.87 -2.74 5.35
N ARG A 117 -6.77 -1.91 5.80
CA ARG A 117 -6.70 -0.47 5.53
C ARG A 117 -5.67 0.20 6.42
N CYS A 118 -4.83 1.04 5.85
CA CYS A 118 -3.73 1.70 6.54
C CYS A 118 -4.22 2.60 7.68
N ILE A 119 -3.82 2.27 8.90
CA ILE A 119 -4.17 3.04 10.11
C ILE A 119 -3.56 4.44 10.06
N VAL A 120 -2.34 4.60 9.54
CA VAL A 120 -1.69 5.93 9.44
C VAL A 120 -2.45 6.86 8.50
N HIS A 121 -2.93 6.35 7.36
CA HIS A 121 -3.76 7.14 6.44
C HIS A 121 -5.10 7.49 7.07
N GLN A 122 -5.71 6.57 7.80
CA GLN A 122 -6.95 6.81 8.54
C GLN A 122 -6.79 7.90 9.61
N ILE A 123 -5.71 7.86 10.37
CA ILE A 123 -5.37 8.92 11.35
C ILE A 123 -5.20 10.27 10.65
N ARG A 124 -4.41 10.33 9.57
CA ARG A 124 -4.20 11.57 8.80
C ARG A 124 -5.50 12.12 8.24
N TYR A 125 -6.40 11.24 7.77
CA TYR A 125 -7.72 11.66 7.30
C TYR A 125 -8.54 12.27 8.44
N SER A 126 -8.61 11.62 9.59
CA SER A 126 -9.35 12.09 10.76
C SER A 126 -8.89 13.47 11.23
N THR A 127 -7.57 13.68 11.27
CA THR A 127 -6.99 14.94 11.78
C THR A 127 -7.22 16.15 10.89
N LYS A 128 -7.59 15.96 9.61
CA LYS A 128 -7.91 17.07 8.70
C LYS A 128 -9.09 17.92 9.17
N PHE A 129 -9.99 17.35 9.94
CA PHE A 129 -11.23 17.98 10.39
C PHE A 129 -11.14 18.51 11.83
N ILE A 130 -10.03 18.23 12.53
CA ILE A 130 -9.84 18.60 13.93
C ILE A 130 -9.20 19.99 14.04
N SER A 131 -9.78 20.89 14.85
CA SER A 131 -9.18 22.19 15.12
C SER A 131 -7.85 22.03 15.84
N TYR A 132 -6.92 22.96 15.62
CA TYR A 132 -5.58 22.91 16.22
C TYR A 132 -5.59 22.76 17.74
N LYS A 133 -6.50 23.46 18.43
CA LYS A 133 -6.64 23.40 19.90
C LYS A 133 -7.06 22.04 20.43
N ASP A 134 -7.84 21.27 19.65
CA ASP A 134 -8.37 19.97 20.04
C ASP A 134 -7.51 18.81 19.50
N LEU A 135 -6.55 19.10 18.62
CA LEU A 135 -5.77 18.06 17.92
C LEU A 135 -5.02 17.15 18.91
N LYS A 136 -4.37 17.76 19.92
CA LYS A 136 -3.58 16.98 20.88
C LYS A 136 -4.44 16.09 21.77
N PRO A 137 -5.53 16.55 22.41
CA PRO A 137 -6.41 15.69 23.19
C PRO A 137 -7.12 14.66 22.30
N PHE A 138 -7.69 15.05 21.16
CA PHE A 138 -8.29 14.09 20.22
C PHE A 138 -7.35 12.96 19.82
N MET A 139 -6.09 13.26 19.53
CA MET A 139 -5.08 12.26 19.16
C MET A 139 -4.70 11.37 20.34
N ALA A 140 -4.78 11.85 21.59
CA ALA A 140 -4.54 11.03 22.77
C ALA A 140 -5.66 9.97 22.92
N ASP A 141 -6.92 10.39 22.77
CA ASP A 141 -8.07 9.49 22.86
C ASP A 141 -8.13 8.53 21.67
N LEU A 142 -7.91 9.04 20.43
CA LEU A 142 -7.84 8.20 19.25
C LEU A 142 -6.74 7.12 19.35
N LYS A 143 -5.64 7.42 20.04
CA LYS A 143 -4.56 6.45 20.25
C LYS A 143 -5.01 5.22 21.01
N LEU A 144 -5.97 5.36 21.93
CA LEU A 144 -6.54 4.22 22.67
C LEU A 144 -7.26 3.25 21.74
N VAL A 145 -7.89 3.75 20.69
CA VAL A 145 -8.57 2.92 19.66
C VAL A 145 -7.56 2.06 18.92
N TYR A 146 -6.58 2.69 18.25
CA TYR A 146 -5.70 1.96 17.33
C TYR A 146 -4.48 1.31 18.01
N LYS A 147 -4.28 1.50 19.30
CA LYS A 147 -3.24 0.84 20.10
C LYS A 147 -3.80 -0.17 21.09
N ALA A 148 -5.09 -0.44 21.04
CA ALA A 148 -5.71 -1.46 21.88
C ALA A 148 -5.10 -2.86 21.62
N ASP A 149 -5.08 -3.69 22.65
CA ASP A 149 -4.55 -5.05 22.53
C ASP A 149 -5.52 -5.98 21.80
N THR A 150 -6.82 -5.73 21.92
CA THR A 150 -7.89 -6.52 21.29
C THR A 150 -8.87 -5.63 20.53
N GLU A 151 -9.63 -6.23 19.61
CA GLU A 151 -10.67 -5.54 18.86
C GLU A 151 -11.79 -5.02 19.78
N ASP A 152 -12.17 -5.78 20.81
CA ASP A 152 -13.23 -5.38 21.77
C ASP A 152 -12.80 -4.13 22.56
N LEU A 153 -11.56 -4.07 23.03
CA LEU A 153 -11.01 -2.89 23.70
C LEU A 153 -10.94 -1.69 22.74
N ALA A 154 -10.62 -1.93 21.49
CA ALA A 154 -10.58 -0.89 20.46
C ALA A 154 -11.98 -0.33 20.18
N LEU A 155 -13.00 -1.18 20.12
CA LEU A 155 -14.40 -0.76 19.94
C LEU A 155 -14.89 0.03 21.14
N SER A 156 -14.62 -0.42 22.37
CA SER A 156 -14.92 0.35 23.58
C SER A 156 -14.27 1.74 23.57
N ALA A 157 -12.98 1.81 23.21
CA ALA A 157 -12.30 3.09 23.10
C ALA A 157 -12.87 3.97 21.97
N LEU A 158 -13.40 3.37 20.89
CA LEU A 158 -14.06 4.11 19.82
C LEU A 158 -15.44 4.64 20.28
N ASP A 159 -16.17 3.92 21.15
CA ASP A 159 -17.42 4.39 21.77
C ASP A 159 -17.13 5.61 22.67
N ASP A 160 -16.09 5.55 23.49
CA ASP A 160 -15.66 6.66 24.33
C ASP A 160 -15.24 7.88 23.49
N LEU A 161 -14.48 7.65 22.41
CA LEU A 161 -14.07 8.69 21.47
C LEU A 161 -15.29 9.37 20.81
N GLU A 162 -16.32 8.58 20.45
CA GLU A 162 -17.57 9.09 19.88
C GLU A 162 -18.38 9.87 20.89
N ALA A 163 -18.46 9.42 22.14
CA ALA A 163 -19.17 10.12 23.21
C ALA A 163 -18.56 11.51 23.47
N GLU A 164 -17.22 11.62 23.48
CA GLU A 164 -16.52 12.86 23.74
C GLU A 164 -16.51 13.81 22.51
N TRP A 165 -16.21 13.26 21.32
CA TRP A 165 -15.90 14.06 20.13
C TRP A 165 -16.95 14.00 19.02
N GLY A 166 -17.90 13.06 19.07
CA GLY A 166 -18.84 12.78 17.97
C GLY A 166 -19.72 13.97 17.60
N LYS A 167 -20.18 14.75 18.58
CA LYS A 167 -20.97 15.96 18.31
C LYS A 167 -20.16 17.06 17.60
N LYS A 168 -18.87 17.17 17.91
CA LYS A 168 -18.00 18.22 17.37
C LYS A 168 -17.34 17.82 16.06
N TYR A 169 -16.98 16.55 15.92
CA TYR A 169 -16.25 16.01 14.77
C TYR A 169 -16.89 14.74 14.19
N PRO A 170 -18.18 14.79 13.80
CA PRO A 170 -18.93 13.60 13.38
C PRO A 170 -18.30 12.89 12.16
N ALA A 171 -17.71 13.66 11.23
CA ALA A 171 -17.08 13.08 10.05
C ALA A 171 -15.84 12.23 10.37
N SER A 172 -15.07 12.63 11.38
CA SER A 172 -13.91 11.85 11.85
C SER A 172 -14.34 10.54 12.46
N ILE A 173 -15.36 10.56 13.33
CA ILE A 173 -15.88 9.35 13.99
C ILE A 173 -16.54 8.40 12.96
N ALA A 174 -17.43 8.94 12.12
CA ALA A 174 -18.09 8.16 11.07
C ALA A 174 -17.07 7.48 10.13
N SER A 175 -15.95 8.14 9.86
CA SER A 175 -14.88 7.56 9.04
C SER A 175 -14.27 6.29 9.67
N TRP A 176 -14.13 6.21 10.99
CA TRP A 176 -13.68 5.01 11.70
C TRP A 176 -14.75 3.93 11.69
N ARG A 177 -15.99 4.27 12.04
CA ARG A 177 -17.12 3.33 12.07
C ARG A 177 -17.35 2.67 10.71
N ASN A 178 -17.47 3.48 9.66
CA ASN A 178 -17.79 2.99 8.30
C ASN A 178 -16.69 2.12 7.70
N ASN A 179 -15.46 2.25 8.17
CA ASN A 179 -14.32 1.50 7.64
C ASN A 179 -13.80 0.46 8.64
N TRP A 180 -14.49 0.24 9.76
CA TRP A 180 -14.01 -0.60 10.85
C TRP A 180 -13.61 -1.99 10.40
N SER A 181 -14.42 -2.66 9.60
CA SER A 181 -14.16 -4.02 9.12
C SER A 181 -12.82 -4.19 8.40
N GLN A 182 -12.34 -3.14 7.70
CA GLN A 182 -11.03 -3.15 7.04
C GLN A 182 -9.92 -2.55 7.90
N LEU A 183 -10.26 -1.69 8.86
CA LEU A 183 -9.32 -1.11 9.81
C LEU A 183 -8.93 -2.12 10.89
N SER A 184 -9.89 -2.93 11.36
CA SER A 184 -9.70 -3.88 12.47
C SER A 184 -9.05 -5.20 12.06
N THR A 185 -8.82 -5.44 10.76
CA THR A 185 -8.24 -6.70 10.26
C THR A 185 -6.97 -7.12 11.00
N TYR A 186 -6.09 -6.17 11.35
CA TYR A 186 -4.84 -6.49 12.04
C TYR A 186 -5.03 -7.07 13.45
N PHE A 187 -6.18 -6.85 14.12
CA PHE A 187 -6.46 -7.44 15.42
C PHE A 187 -6.57 -8.96 15.39
N LYS A 188 -6.90 -9.55 14.24
CA LYS A 188 -6.94 -11.00 14.05
C LYS A 188 -5.58 -11.67 14.21
N TYR A 189 -4.48 -10.92 14.07
CA TYR A 189 -3.13 -11.46 13.96
C TYR A 189 -2.28 -11.17 15.19
N PRO A 190 -1.25 -12.00 15.45
CA PRO A 190 -0.27 -11.74 16.49
C PRO A 190 0.63 -10.55 16.15
N SER A 191 1.41 -10.10 17.14
CA SER A 191 2.19 -8.87 17.08
C SER A 191 3.14 -8.78 15.89
N GLU A 192 3.70 -9.91 15.45
CA GLU A 192 4.67 -10.01 14.35
C GLU A 192 4.03 -9.62 13.02
N ILE A 193 2.86 -10.19 12.72
CA ILE A 193 2.09 -9.85 11.52
C ILE A 193 1.51 -8.44 11.64
N ARG A 194 0.96 -8.08 12.83
CA ARG A 194 0.42 -6.72 13.07
C ARG A 194 1.42 -5.63 12.74
N LYS A 195 2.67 -5.75 13.19
CA LYS A 195 3.74 -4.76 12.93
C LYS A 195 3.99 -4.55 11.44
N LEU A 196 3.82 -5.58 10.62
CA LEU A 196 4.05 -5.50 9.19
C LEU A 196 2.88 -4.81 8.45
N ILE A 197 1.64 -5.11 8.83
CA ILE A 197 0.45 -4.65 8.11
C ILE A 197 -0.21 -3.39 8.69
N TYR A 198 0.07 -3.07 9.95
CA TYR A 198 -0.47 -1.91 10.66
C TYR A 198 -0.23 -0.59 9.92
N THR A 199 0.91 -0.47 9.26
CA THR A 199 1.30 0.72 8.52
C THR A 199 1.77 0.37 7.12
N THR A 200 1.54 1.28 6.18
CA THR A 200 2.12 1.23 4.83
C THR A 200 3.55 1.82 4.79
N ASN A 201 4.28 1.83 5.91
CA ASN A 201 5.62 2.43 5.99
C ASN A 201 6.59 1.89 4.92
N SER A 202 6.47 0.61 4.56
CA SER A 202 7.29 0.00 3.51
C SER A 202 7.08 0.69 2.17
N ILE A 203 5.83 0.87 1.76
CA ILE A 203 5.51 1.52 0.49
C ILE A 203 5.65 3.04 0.59
N GLU A 204 5.31 3.67 1.73
CA GLU A 204 5.52 5.11 1.94
C GLU A 204 7.01 5.48 1.82
N ASN A 205 7.91 4.68 2.40
CA ASN A 205 9.35 4.88 2.28
C ASN A 205 9.82 4.74 0.83
N PHE A 206 9.33 3.74 0.12
CA PHE A 206 9.63 3.55 -1.29
C PHE A 206 9.09 4.72 -2.13
N ASN A 207 7.85 5.15 -1.94
CA ASN A 207 7.26 6.31 -2.60
C ASN A 207 8.05 7.61 -2.33
N ARG A 208 8.61 7.76 -1.12
CA ARG A 208 9.53 8.85 -0.79
C ARG A 208 10.82 8.80 -1.62
N GLN A 209 11.36 7.60 -1.91
CA GLN A 209 12.50 7.46 -2.83
C GLN A 209 12.09 7.82 -4.25
N LEU A 210 10.95 7.33 -4.74
CA LEU A 210 10.44 7.69 -6.07
C LEU A 210 10.27 9.20 -6.23
N ARG A 211 9.73 9.90 -5.21
CA ARG A 211 9.59 11.37 -5.25
C ARG A 211 10.92 12.13 -5.40
N LYS A 212 12.07 11.49 -5.15
CA LYS A 212 13.37 12.14 -5.36
C LYS A 212 13.63 12.49 -6.82
N VAL A 213 13.00 11.81 -7.79
CA VAL A 213 13.11 12.16 -9.21
C VAL A 213 12.64 13.59 -9.49
N THR A 214 11.68 14.11 -8.71
CA THR A 214 11.18 15.47 -8.87
C THR A 214 12.18 16.55 -8.42
N LYS A 215 13.20 16.20 -7.63
CA LYS A 215 14.27 17.13 -7.26
C LYS A 215 15.09 17.54 -8.47
N ALA A 216 15.29 16.62 -9.43
CA ALA A 216 15.99 16.90 -10.67
C ALA A 216 15.06 17.43 -11.76
N LYS A 217 13.78 17.07 -11.75
CA LYS A 217 12.81 17.42 -12.80
C LYS A 217 11.39 17.47 -12.24
N ALA A 218 10.86 18.68 -12.10
CA ALA A 218 9.52 18.90 -11.54
C ALA A 218 8.37 18.47 -12.48
N ILE A 219 8.59 18.53 -13.81
CA ILE A 219 7.61 18.18 -14.84
C ILE A 219 8.28 17.26 -15.86
N PHE A 220 7.71 16.10 -16.11
CA PHE A 220 8.19 15.15 -17.11
C PHE A 220 7.57 15.44 -18.48
N PRO A 221 8.33 15.30 -19.60
CA PRO A 221 7.81 15.62 -20.93
C PRO A 221 6.79 14.59 -21.44
N THR A 222 6.87 13.33 -20.99
CA THR A 222 5.98 12.23 -21.38
C THR A 222 5.88 11.20 -20.25
N ASP A 223 4.86 10.34 -20.30
CA ASP A 223 4.70 9.20 -19.39
C ASP A 223 5.91 8.24 -19.48
N ASP A 224 6.44 7.99 -20.68
CA ASP A 224 7.64 7.16 -20.87
C ASP A 224 8.89 7.77 -20.19
N ALA A 225 9.03 9.10 -20.23
CA ALA A 225 10.14 9.79 -19.56
C ALA A 225 10.00 9.68 -18.03
N LEU A 226 8.78 9.78 -17.50
CA LEU A 226 8.49 9.53 -16.10
C LEU A 226 8.80 8.09 -15.75
N PHE A 227 8.28 7.12 -16.50
CA PHE A 227 8.46 5.68 -16.25
C PHE A 227 9.94 5.27 -16.24
N LYS A 228 10.74 5.74 -17.21
CA LYS A 228 12.20 5.53 -17.23
C LYS A 228 12.87 6.03 -15.94
N SER A 229 12.51 7.24 -15.50
CA SER A 229 13.11 7.83 -14.30
C SER A 229 12.72 7.08 -13.04
N LEU A 230 11.47 6.65 -12.94
CA LEU A 230 10.96 5.83 -11.83
C LEU A 230 11.61 4.46 -11.81
N TYR A 231 11.76 3.80 -12.97
CA TYR A 231 12.45 2.50 -13.09
C TYR A 231 13.88 2.57 -12.57
N LEU A 232 14.67 3.55 -13.00
CA LEU A 232 16.04 3.73 -12.53
C LEU A 232 16.11 3.99 -11.02
N THR A 233 15.21 4.82 -10.51
CA THR A 233 15.13 5.10 -9.06
C THR A 233 14.72 3.87 -8.27
N MET A 234 13.78 3.08 -8.79
CA MET A 234 13.36 1.81 -8.20
C MET A 234 14.53 0.83 -8.15
N MET A 235 15.27 0.68 -9.27
CA MET A 235 16.45 -0.19 -9.32
C MET A 235 17.50 0.20 -8.27
N ASP A 236 17.73 1.49 -8.06
CA ASP A 236 18.68 1.96 -7.04
C ASP A 236 18.14 1.75 -5.60
N ALA A 237 16.87 2.07 -5.38
CA ALA A 237 16.24 1.91 -4.07
C ALA A 237 16.19 0.44 -3.63
N THR A 238 15.91 -0.49 -4.56
CA THR A 238 15.77 -1.93 -4.26
C THR A 238 17.10 -2.66 -4.10
N LYS A 239 18.23 -2.10 -4.53
CA LYS A 239 19.57 -2.64 -4.20
C LYS A 239 19.78 -2.87 -2.70
N LYS A 240 19.11 -2.09 -1.86
CA LYS A 240 19.20 -2.19 -0.39
C LYS A 240 18.26 -3.26 0.20
N TRP A 241 17.42 -3.89 -0.63
CA TRP A 241 16.49 -4.93 -0.17
C TRP A 241 17.13 -6.31 -0.22
N THR A 242 18.26 -6.45 0.45
CA THR A 242 19.06 -7.69 0.44
C THR A 242 18.62 -8.71 1.48
N GLY A 243 17.91 -8.26 2.53
CA GLY A 243 17.46 -9.09 3.64
C GLY A 243 15.98 -9.45 3.57
N LYS A 244 15.61 -10.42 4.41
CA LYS A 244 14.20 -10.75 4.69
C LYS A 244 13.55 -9.64 5.54
N ALA A 245 12.23 -9.62 5.60
CA ALA A 245 11.52 -8.79 6.58
C ALA A 245 11.91 -9.21 8.01
N TRP A 246 11.76 -8.27 8.95
CA TRP A 246 12.16 -8.50 10.35
C TRP A 246 11.42 -9.69 10.96
N ASP A 247 12.13 -10.52 11.71
CA ASP A 247 11.60 -11.74 12.36
C ASP A 247 10.79 -12.65 11.43
N TRP A 248 11.25 -12.79 10.17
CA TRP A 248 10.46 -13.45 9.14
C TRP A 248 10.15 -14.91 9.44
N GLY A 249 11.06 -15.64 10.10
CA GLY A 249 10.81 -17.04 10.46
C GLY A 249 9.54 -17.17 11.31
N LEU A 250 9.49 -16.41 12.43
CA LEU A 250 8.33 -16.39 13.31
C LEU A 250 7.06 -15.86 12.61
N THR A 251 7.21 -14.83 11.76
CA THR A 251 6.10 -14.29 10.97
C THR A 251 5.54 -15.35 10.01
N LEU A 252 6.40 -16.09 9.34
CA LEU A 252 5.99 -17.14 8.40
C LEU A 252 5.26 -18.28 9.12
N ASP A 253 5.78 -18.74 10.26
CA ASP A 253 5.13 -19.77 11.08
C ASP A 253 3.70 -19.34 11.46
N GLN A 254 3.51 -18.08 11.87
CA GLN A 254 2.21 -17.53 12.18
C GLN A 254 1.31 -17.46 10.92
N LEU A 255 1.85 -17.02 9.78
CA LEU A 255 1.10 -16.99 8.52
C LEU A 255 0.65 -18.38 8.10
N CYS A 256 1.49 -19.42 8.27
CA CYS A 256 1.13 -20.80 7.98
C CYS A 256 -0.03 -21.30 8.86
N ILE A 257 -0.12 -20.85 10.11
CA ILE A 257 -1.25 -21.18 11.01
C ILE A 257 -2.55 -20.49 10.52
N TYR A 258 -2.47 -19.18 10.23
CA TYR A 258 -3.67 -18.42 9.83
C TYR A 258 -4.15 -18.70 8.40
N PHE A 259 -3.28 -19.19 7.53
CA PHE A 259 -3.53 -19.47 6.12
C PHE A 259 -3.15 -20.90 5.74
N GLU A 260 -3.35 -21.88 6.64
CA GLU A 260 -2.91 -23.27 6.48
C GLU A 260 -3.40 -23.94 5.18
N ASP A 261 -4.61 -23.65 4.73
CA ASP A 261 -5.18 -24.15 3.48
C ASP A 261 -4.56 -23.49 2.22
N ARG A 262 -3.78 -22.43 2.39
CA ARG A 262 -3.31 -21.56 1.30
C ARG A 262 -1.80 -21.51 1.18
N ILE A 263 -1.06 -21.71 2.26
CA ILE A 263 0.41 -21.76 2.30
C ILE A 263 0.83 -23.21 2.54
N ARG A 264 1.52 -23.79 1.57
CA ARG A 264 2.03 -25.15 1.64
C ARG A 264 3.56 -25.14 1.74
N PRO A 265 4.21 -26.21 2.27
CA PRO A 265 5.67 -26.27 2.33
C PRO A 265 6.36 -26.01 0.99
N GLU A 266 5.79 -26.47 -0.12
CA GLU A 266 6.32 -26.26 -1.47
C GLU A 266 6.24 -24.81 -1.97
N ASP A 267 5.51 -23.94 -1.29
CA ASP A 267 5.39 -22.52 -1.64
C ASP A 267 6.50 -21.64 -0.99
N ILE A 268 7.31 -22.20 -0.08
CA ILE A 268 8.23 -21.44 0.80
C ILE A 268 9.67 -21.39 0.25
N ASP A 269 10.04 -22.21 -0.74
CA ASP A 269 11.39 -22.37 -1.32
C ASP A 269 11.92 -21.13 -2.08
#